data_45b5af82569dc57c59f9db6bfe4d5c2e
#
_entry.id   45b5af82569dc57c59f9db6bfe4d5c2e
#
_cell.length_a   1.000
_cell.length_b   1.000
_cell.length_c   1.000
_cell.angle_alpha   90.00
_cell.angle_beta   90.00
_cell.angle_gamma   90.00
#
_symmetry.space_group_name_H-M   'P 1'
#
loop_
_entity.id
_entity.type
_entity.pdbx_description
1 polymer ?
#
loop_
_entity_poly.entity_id
_entity_poly.type
_entity_poly.pdbx_seq_one_letter_code
_entity_poly.pdbx_strand_id
1 'polypeptide(L)'
;MTKTLISAKELTCIREERILFDELSFDITEGEIVQIEGPNGSGKTSLLRILAGLSRPYAGDVHYKNQEINRYRDEYNEDLLYIGHLAGVKSELTAEENLNFNLRISGYDDFNTQDILAKVNLAGFEEALAGHLSAGQHRRTALARLWHTNCKIWLLDEPFTAIDKKGVEELEHLFLEHAKRGGCVILTTHQDMGIIHDDILRKISLEYRFV
;
A
#
# COMPACT_ATOMS: atom_id res chain seq x y z
N MET A 1 17.02 -15.82 10.94
CA MET A 1 15.68 -15.57 11.51
C MET A 1 15.13 -14.34 10.82
N THR A 2 14.00 -14.46 10.13
CA THR A 2 13.29 -13.34 9.52
C THR A 2 12.81 -12.40 10.61
N LYS A 3 12.95 -11.10 10.40
CA LYS A 3 12.63 -10.08 11.40
C LYS A 3 11.18 -9.65 11.23
N THR A 4 10.40 -9.63 12.32
CA THR A 4 9.05 -9.08 12.31
C THR A 4 9.11 -7.57 12.08
N LEU A 5 8.42 -7.08 11.05
CA LEU A 5 8.27 -5.66 10.75
C LEU A 5 7.01 -5.10 11.42
N ILE A 6 5.85 -5.73 11.19
CA ILE A 6 4.57 -5.31 11.75
C ILE A 6 3.99 -6.42 12.61
N SER A 7 3.45 -6.04 13.77
CA SER A 7 2.68 -6.93 14.64
C SER A 7 1.35 -6.27 14.97
N ALA A 8 0.25 -6.89 14.56
CA ALA A 8 -1.10 -6.52 14.96
C ALA A 8 -1.51 -7.39 16.15
N LYS A 9 -1.98 -6.78 17.23
CA LYS A 9 -2.33 -7.47 18.47
C LYS A 9 -3.76 -7.17 18.87
N GLU A 10 -4.60 -8.18 18.83
CA GLU A 10 -6.01 -8.14 19.28
C GLU A 10 -6.80 -6.96 18.70
N LEU A 11 -6.58 -6.66 17.41
CA LEU A 11 -7.23 -5.54 16.75
C LEU A 11 -8.72 -5.77 16.62
N THR A 12 -9.50 -4.82 17.16
CA THR A 12 -10.94 -4.73 16.96
C THR A 12 -11.28 -3.46 16.20
N CYS A 13 -12.10 -3.57 15.17
CA CYS A 13 -12.60 -2.44 14.39
C CYS A 13 -14.12 -2.41 14.36
N ILE A 14 -14.69 -1.31 14.84
CA ILE A 14 -16.13 -1.05 14.83
C ILE A 14 -16.38 0.18 13.95
N ARG A 15 -17.34 0.09 13.03
CA ARG A 15 -17.81 1.19 12.18
C ARG A 15 -19.33 1.16 12.10
N GLU A 16 -19.97 2.31 12.32
CA GLU A 16 -21.43 2.43 12.24
C GLU A 16 -22.16 1.31 13.01
N GLU A 17 -21.72 1.07 14.26
CA GLU A 17 -22.23 0.02 15.15
C GLU A 17 -22.02 -1.43 14.68
N ARG A 18 -21.24 -1.63 13.61
CA ARG A 18 -20.88 -2.97 13.11
C ARG A 18 -19.45 -3.33 13.47
N ILE A 19 -19.26 -4.54 13.97
CA ILE A 19 -17.94 -5.12 14.19
C ILE A 19 -17.46 -5.63 12.83
N LEU A 20 -16.41 -4.98 12.26
CA LEU A 20 -15.79 -5.41 11.00
C LEU A 20 -14.84 -6.59 11.23
N PHE A 21 -14.04 -6.52 12.26
CA PHE A 21 -13.19 -7.61 12.77
C PHE A 21 -12.92 -7.40 14.26
N ASP A 22 -12.59 -8.47 14.94
CA ASP A 22 -12.43 -8.52 16.39
C ASP A 22 -11.32 -9.47 16.78
N GLU A 23 -10.49 -9.06 17.76
CA GLU A 23 -9.35 -9.82 18.28
C GLU A 23 -8.38 -10.31 17.18
N LEU A 24 -8.27 -9.56 16.07
CA LEU A 24 -7.42 -9.93 14.94
C LEU A 24 -5.94 -9.75 15.31
N SER A 25 -5.19 -10.85 15.28
CA SER A 25 -3.76 -10.84 15.60
C SER A 25 -2.96 -11.52 14.50
N PHE A 26 -1.87 -10.87 14.07
CA PHE A 26 -0.92 -11.42 13.09
C PHE A 26 0.40 -10.66 13.13
N ASP A 27 1.47 -11.32 12.67
CA ASP A 27 2.77 -10.72 12.45
C ASP A 27 3.07 -10.70 10.95
N ILE A 28 3.80 -9.69 10.48
CA ILE A 28 4.32 -9.59 9.12
C ILE A 28 5.83 -9.42 9.21
N THR A 29 6.56 -10.27 8.48
CA THR A 29 8.01 -10.31 8.50
C THR A 29 8.64 -9.72 7.24
N GLU A 30 9.94 -9.47 7.31
CA GLU A 30 10.74 -9.10 6.12
C GLU A 30 10.59 -10.15 5.03
N GLY A 31 10.37 -9.71 3.79
CA GLY A 31 10.24 -10.55 2.62
C GLY A 31 8.84 -11.07 2.33
N GLU A 32 7.83 -10.75 3.16
CA GLU A 32 6.47 -11.21 2.93
C GLU A 32 5.68 -10.32 1.96
N ILE A 33 4.88 -10.98 1.13
CA ILE A 33 3.79 -10.34 0.35
C ILE A 33 2.48 -10.88 0.91
N VAL A 34 1.64 -9.98 1.43
CA VAL A 34 0.42 -10.31 2.17
C VAL A 34 -0.78 -9.72 1.48
N GLN A 35 -1.74 -10.54 1.12
CA GLN A 35 -3.05 -10.13 0.64
C GLN A 35 -4.06 -10.14 1.77
N ILE A 36 -4.72 -9.00 2.00
CA ILE A 36 -5.90 -8.94 2.84
C ILE A 36 -7.11 -9.23 1.96
N GLU A 37 -7.76 -10.37 2.18
CA GLU A 37 -8.93 -10.80 1.43
C GLU A 37 -10.20 -10.77 2.28
N GLY A 38 -11.34 -10.83 1.63
CA GLY A 38 -12.65 -10.82 2.26
C GLY A 38 -13.67 -10.08 1.40
N PRO A 39 -14.98 -10.24 1.70
CA PRO A 39 -16.05 -9.60 0.94
C PRO A 39 -16.00 -8.06 1.04
N ASN A 40 -16.71 -7.39 0.13
CA ASN A 40 -16.83 -5.93 0.19
C ASN A 40 -17.50 -5.51 1.51
N GLY A 41 -16.89 -4.54 2.20
CA GLY A 41 -17.38 -4.09 3.51
C GLY A 41 -16.87 -4.89 4.71
N SER A 42 -16.03 -5.92 4.53
CA SER A 42 -15.42 -6.69 5.63
C SER A 42 -14.35 -5.92 6.43
N GLY A 43 -13.98 -4.70 5.98
CA GLY A 43 -13.02 -3.88 6.72
C GLY A 43 -11.59 -3.88 6.16
N LYS A 44 -11.33 -4.41 4.95
CA LYS A 44 -9.99 -4.43 4.32
C LYS A 44 -9.30 -3.07 4.33
N THR A 45 -9.96 -2.05 3.77
CA THR A 45 -9.45 -0.66 3.79
C THR A 45 -9.29 -0.13 5.22
N SER A 46 -10.21 -0.49 6.14
CA SER A 46 -10.11 -0.08 7.56
C SER A 46 -8.87 -0.68 8.21
N LEU A 47 -8.58 -1.96 7.95
CA LEU A 47 -7.38 -2.62 8.44
C LEU A 47 -6.11 -1.95 7.88
N LEU A 48 -6.03 -1.72 6.58
CA LEU A 48 -4.89 -1.00 5.98
C LEU A 48 -4.70 0.40 6.61
N ARG A 49 -5.79 1.14 6.87
CA ARG A 49 -5.72 2.46 7.51
C ARG A 49 -5.28 2.39 8.98
N ILE A 50 -5.65 1.33 9.70
CA ILE A 50 -5.18 1.07 11.06
C ILE A 50 -3.69 0.74 11.03
N LEU A 51 -3.25 -0.15 10.15
CA LEU A 51 -1.84 -0.47 9.96
C LEU A 51 -1.03 0.77 9.57
N ALA A 52 -1.58 1.65 8.74
CA ALA A 52 -0.94 2.91 8.36
C ALA A 52 -0.93 3.98 9.48
N GLY A 53 -1.52 3.72 10.64
CA GLY A 53 -1.66 4.72 11.70
C GLY A 53 -2.60 5.89 11.36
N LEU A 54 -3.39 5.77 10.28
CA LEU A 54 -4.35 6.78 9.83
C LEU A 54 -5.72 6.67 10.52
N SER A 55 -5.98 5.53 11.16
CA SER A 55 -7.20 5.29 11.95
C SER A 55 -6.83 4.53 13.20
N ARG A 56 -7.53 4.83 14.30
CA ARG A 56 -7.36 4.07 15.54
C ARG A 56 -8.27 2.85 15.52
N PRO A 57 -7.79 1.68 15.96
CA PRO A 57 -8.68 0.54 16.23
C PRO A 57 -9.59 0.87 17.43
N TYR A 58 -10.68 0.13 17.60
CA TYR A 58 -11.51 0.19 18.80
C TYR A 58 -10.78 -0.42 20.01
N ALA A 59 -10.10 -1.53 19.80
CA ALA A 59 -9.20 -2.17 20.77
C ALA A 59 -8.00 -2.77 20.06
N GLY A 60 -6.95 -3.07 20.82
CA GLY A 60 -5.70 -3.63 20.32
C GLY A 60 -4.74 -2.56 19.79
N ASP A 61 -3.52 -3.00 19.44
CA ASP A 61 -2.42 -2.13 19.04
C ASP A 61 -1.66 -2.67 17.84
N VAL A 62 -1.06 -1.76 17.08
CA VAL A 62 -0.11 -2.07 16.00
C VAL A 62 1.30 -1.71 16.46
N HIS A 63 2.23 -2.64 16.24
CA HIS A 63 3.64 -2.45 16.56
C HIS A 63 4.49 -2.53 15.30
N TYR A 64 5.49 -1.68 15.22
CA TYR A 64 6.56 -1.71 14.25
C TYR A 64 7.88 -1.99 14.97
N LYS A 65 8.61 -3.02 14.57
CA LYS A 65 9.87 -3.44 15.24
C LYS A 65 9.72 -3.57 16.78
N ASN A 66 8.61 -4.14 17.23
CA ASN A 66 8.22 -4.29 18.65
C ASN A 66 7.88 -2.98 19.40
N GLN A 67 7.75 -1.86 18.72
CA GLN A 67 7.36 -0.58 19.30
C GLN A 67 5.97 -0.19 18.80
N GLU A 68 5.09 0.29 19.66
CA GLU A 68 3.76 0.76 19.30
C GLU A 68 3.85 1.95 18.34
N ILE A 69 3.22 1.87 17.15
CA ILE A 69 3.34 2.88 16.09
C ILE A 69 2.86 4.27 16.50
N ASN A 70 1.91 4.37 17.45
CA ASN A 70 1.41 5.65 17.91
C ASN A 70 2.44 6.43 18.75
N ARG A 71 3.40 5.73 19.39
CA ARG A 71 4.47 6.32 20.20
C ARG A 71 5.73 6.64 19.39
N TYR A 72 5.96 5.90 18.31
CA TYR A 72 7.14 6.01 17.46
C TYR A 72 6.76 6.32 16.01
N ARG A 73 5.86 7.32 15.87
CA ARG A 73 5.20 7.61 14.60
C ARG A 73 6.15 8.10 13.52
N ASP A 74 7.12 8.91 13.88
CA ASP A 74 8.08 9.49 12.94
C ASP A 74 8.93 8.39 12.30
N GLU A 75 9.53 7.51 13.12
CA GLU A 75 10.33 6.38 12.66
C GLU A 75 9.50 5.39 11.82
N TYR A 76 8.24 5.18 12.19
CA TYR A 76 7.35 4.32 11.42
C TYR A 76 7.01 4.92 10.06
N ASN A 77 6.72 6.22 10.01
CA ASN A 77 6.37 6.93 8.78
C ASN A 77 7.53 7.01 7.79
N GLU A 78 8.79 7.04 8.26
CA GLU A 78 9.99 6.99 7.41
C GLU A 78 10.10 5.67 6.63
N ASP A 79 9.64 4.57 7.23
CA ASP A 79 9.70 3.24 6.64
C ASP A 79 8.36 2.81 5.96
N LEU A 80 7.33 3.67 5.97
CA LEU A 80 5.99 3.36 5.46
C LEU A 80 5.66 4.11 4.17
N LEU A 81 5.21 3.40 3.16
CA LEU A 81 4.49 3.96 2.01
C LEU A 81 3.06 3.43 1.97
N TYR A 82 2.09 4.31 2.12
CA TYR A 82 0.67 4.00 1.97
C TYR A 82 0.11 4.61 0.69
N ILE A 83 -0.54 3.79 -0.14
CA ILE A 83 -1.32 4.21 -1.31
C ILE A 83 -2.73 3.67 -1.14
N GLY A 84 -3.64 4.56 -0.77
CA GLY A 84 -5.05 4.23 -0.54
C GLY A 84 -5.85 4.07 -1.84
N HIS A 85 -7.13 3.78 -1.68
CA HIS A 85 -8.07 3.69 -2.80
C HIS A 85 -8.13 5.01 -3.59
N LEU A 86 -8.21 6.14 -2.90
CA LEU A 86 -7.99 7.45 -3.52
C LEU A 86 -6.48 7.65 -3.69
N ALA A 87 -6.05 7.80 -4.92
CA ALA A 87 -4.65 7.82 -5.31
C ALA A 87 -3.82 8.98 -4.70
N GLY A 88 -4.49 10.00 -4.12
CA GLY A 88 -3.81 11.17 -3.55
C GLY A 88 -3.14 12.06 -4.59
N VAL A 89 -3.49 11.91 -5.85
CA VAL A 89 -3.02 12.71 -6.99
C VAL A 89 -3.88 13.97 -7.10
N LYS A 90 -3.24 15.12 -7.16
CA LYS A 90 -3.91 16.42 -7.26
C LYS A 90 -4.22 16.74 -8.72
N SER A 91 -5.49 16.97 -9.04
CA SER A 91 -5.98 17.20 -10.40
C SER A 91 -5.40 18.47 -11.06
N GLU A 92 -5.05 19.46 -10.24
CA GLU A 92 -4.52 20.76 -10.67
C GLU A 92 -3.03 20.73 -10.98
N LEU A 93 -2.34 19.65 -10.63
CA LEU A 93 -0.92 19.44 -10.91
C LEU A 93 -0.76 18.48 -12.10
N THR A 94 0.37 18.60 -12.80
CA THR A 94 0.74 17.63 -13.84
C THR A 94 1.14 16.29 -13.24
N ALA A 95 1.32 15.26 -14.06
CA ALA A 95 1.82 13.95 -13.61
C ALA A 95 3.21 14.11 -12.97
N GLU A 96 4.09 14.88 -13.61
CA GLU A 96 5.44 15.14 -13.11
C GLU A 96 5.43 15.92 -11.80
N GLU A 97 4.63 16.98 -11.70
CA GLU A 97 4.50 17.79 -10.48
C GLU A 97 3.95 16.97 -9.30
N ASN A 98 2.97 16.09 -9.55
CA ASN A 98 2.44 15.17 -8.53
C ASN A 98 3.52 14.22 -8.01
N LEU A 99 4.27 13.59 -8.91
CA LEU A 99 5.35 12.69 -8.51
C LEU A 99 6.45 13.44 -7.77
N ASN A 100 6.88 14.58 -8.28
CA ASN A 100 7.90 15.44 -7.68
C ASN A 100 7.49 15.88 -6.27
N PHE A 101 6.26 16.37 -6.10
CA PHE A 101 5.72 16.77 -4.81
C PHE A 101 5.76 15.60 -3.79
N ASN A 102 5.29 14.41 -4.20
CA ASN A 102 5.23 13.25 -3.31
C ASN A 102 6.62 12.76 -2.91
N LEU A 103 7.58 12.71 -3.84
CA LEU A 103 8.94 12.26 -3.55
C LEU A 103 9.67 13.26 -2.66
N ARG A 104 9.58 14.57 -2.94
CA ARG A 104 10.24 15.59 -2.12
C ARG A 104 9.68 15.68 -0.70
N ILE A 105 8.37 15.56 -0.51
CA ILE A 105 7.78 15.55 0.85
C ILE A 105 8.18 14.30 1.64
N SER A 106 8.56 13.23 0.93
CA SER A 106 9.11 12.00 1.51
C SER A 106 10.63 12.04 1.71
N GLY A 107 11.27 13.22 1.47
CA GLY A 107 12.70 13.42 1.72
C GLY A 107 13.63 12.96 0.60
N TYR A 108 13.11 12.69 -0.60
CA TYR A 108 13.94 12.33 -1.77
C TYR A 108 14.27 13.60 -2.58
N ASP A 109 15.56 13.84 -2.85
CA ASP A 109 16.04 15.00 -3.61
C ASP A 109 16.71 14.62 -4.94
N ASP A 110 17.28 13.42 -5.02
CA ASP A 110 18.01 12.93 -6.20
C ASP A 110 17.19 11.88 -6.96
N PHE A 111 16.35 12.34 -7.90
CA PHE A 111 15.55 11.49 -8.77
C PHE A 111 15.24 12.19 -10.11
N ASN A 112 15.01 11.36 -11.14
CA ASN A 112 14.53 11.81 -12.44
C ASN A 112 13.04 11.40 -12.59
N THR A 113 12.14 12.37 -12.55
CA THR A 113 10.70 12.14 -12.66
C THR A 113 10.30 11.52 -13.99
N GLN A 114 10.94 11.94 -15.10
CA GLN A 114 10.65 11.44 -16.44
C GLN A 114 10.99 9.94 -16.54
N ASP A 115 12.16 9.54 -16.02
CA ASP A 115 12.55 8.13 -16.01
C ASP A 115 11.60 7.26 -15.16
N ILE A 116 11.11 7.80 -14.03
CA ILE A 116 10.17 7.09 -13.18
C ILE A 116 8.79 6.99 -13.86
N LEU A 117 8.30 8.08 -14.47
CA LEU A 117 7.03 8.09 -15.20
C LEU A 117 7.07 7.16 -16.42
N ALA A 118 8.20 7.07 -17.11
CA ALA A 118 8.39 6.13 -18.22
C ALA A 118 8.22 4.66 -17.76
N LYS A 119 8.71 4.31 -16.55
CA LYS A 119 8.57 2.95 -15.99
C LYS A 119 7.12 2.56 -15.69
N VAL A 120 6.23 3.53 -15.55
CA VAL A 120 4.80 3.29 -15.34
C VAL A 120 3.96 3.58 -16.59
N ASN A 121 4.60 3.58 -17.78
CA ASN A 121 3.96 3.85 -19.07
C ASN A 121 3.25 5.21 -19.14
N LEU A 122 3.85 6.25 -18.55
CA LEU A 122 3.41 7.64 -18.59
C LEU A 122 4.37 8.54 -19.39
N ALA A 123 5.28 7.96 -20.19
CA ALA A 123 6.12 8.72 -21.11
C ALA A 123 5.26 9.51 -22.11
N GLY A 124 5.51 10.82 -22.22
CA GLY A 124 4.73 11.76 -23.02
C GLY A 124 3.50 12.36 -22.32
N PHE A 125 3.25 12.00 -21.05
CA PHE A 125 2.19 12.54 -20.21
C PHE A 125 2.72 13.37 -19.05
N GLU A 126 4.00 13.65 -19.00
CA GLU A 126 4.68 14.33 -17.89
C GLU A 126 4.03 15.67 -17.58
N GLU A 127 3.77 16.48 -18.61
CA GLU A 127 3.16 17.82 -18.52
C GLU A 127 1.61 17.78 -18.55
N ALA A 128 1.00 16.62 -18.69
CA ALA A 128 -0.46 16.51 -18.70
C ALA A 128 -1.01 16.75 -17.29
N LEU A 129 -2.00 17.65 -17.17
CA LEU A 129 -2.72 17.86 -15.93
C LEU A 129 -3.38 16.56 -15.48
N ALA A 130 -3.20 16.19 -14.21
CA ALA A 130 -3.74 14.93 -13.69
C ALA A 130 -5.26 14.83 -13.80
N GLY A 131 -5.97 15.96 -13.74
CA GLY A 131 -7.41 16.01 -13.98
C GLY A 131 -7.84 15.61 -15.41
N HIS A 132 -6.94 15.60 -16.37
CA HIS A 132 -7.20 15.16 -17.75
C HIS A 132 -6.74 13.73 -18.04
N LEU A 133 -6.07 13.10 -17.08
CA LEU A 133 -5.61 11.72 -17.21
C LEU A 133 -6.77 10.73 -17.08
N SER A 134 -6.68 9.61 -17.80
CA SER A 134 -7.59 8.48 -17.56
C SER A 134 -7.43 7.91 -16.15
N ALA A 135 -8.43 7.17 -15.65
CA ALA A 135 -8.36 6.53 -14.34
C ALA A 135 -7.11 5.66 -14.15
N GLY A 136 -6.72 4.93 -15.19
CA GLY A 136 -5.50 4.11 -15.18
C GLY A 136 -4.21 4.94 -15.15
N GLN A 137 -4.13 6.02 -15.93
CA GLN A 137 -2.99 6.93 -15.90
C GLN A 137 -2.88 7.64 -14.54
N HIS A 138 -4.00 8.08 -13.99
CA HIS A 138 -4.08 8.66 -12.65
C HIS A 138 -3.57 7.68 -11.58
N ARG A 139 -3.99 6.41 -11.66
CA ARG A 139 -3.51 5.34 -10.77
C ARG A 139 -2.02 5.09 -10.92
N ARG A 140 -1.51 5.05 -12.15
CA ARG A 140 -0.08 4.90 -12.46
C ARG A 140 0.76 6.06 -11.91
N THR A 141 0.26 7.30 -11.95
CA THR A 141 0.92 8.46 -11.34
C THR A 141 1.14 8.26 -9.83
N ALA A 142 0.13 7.76 -9.11
CA ALA A 142 0.27 7.46 -7.68
C ALA A 142 1.25 6.32 -7.39
N LEU A 143 1.19 5.26 -8.21
CA LEU A 143 2.02 4.06 -8.05
C LEU A 143 3.49 4.32 -8.45
N ALA A 144 3.77 5.35 -9.27
CA ALA A 144 5.13 5.69 -9.71
C ALA A 144 6.11 5.86 -8.54
N ARG A 145 5.65 6.29 -7.38
CA ARG A 145 6.47 6.42 -6.16
C ARG A 145 7.13 5.11 -5.72
N LEU A 146 6.52 3.96 -6.04
CA LEU A 146 7.06 2.63 -5.69
C LEU A 146 8.43 2.35 -6.35
N TRP A 147 8.71 2.98 -7.49
CA TRP A 147 9.99 2.82 -8.22
C TRP A 147 11.14 3.63 -7.64
N HIS A 148 10.83 4.55 -6.71
CA HIS A 148 11.87 5.42 -6.11
C HIS A 148 11.67 5.62 -4.61
N THR A 149 11.31 4.57 -3.88
CA THR A 149 11.16 4.63 -2.42
C THR A 149 12.08 3.65 -1.72
N ASN A 150 12.59 4.03 -0.54
CA ASN A 150 13.34 3.17 0.36
C ASN A 150 12.48 2.64 1.53
N CYS A 151 11.18 3.00 1.56
CA CYS A 151 10.26 2.53 2.59
C CYS A 151 10.22 0.99 2.59
N LYS A 152 10.32 0.39 3.78
CA LYS A 152 10.30 -1.06 3.93
C LYS A 152 8.92 -1.67 3.87
N ILE A 153 7.91 -0.87 4.21
CA ILE A 153 6.52 -1.31 4.33
C ILE A 153 5.70 -0.62 3.24
N TRP A 154 5.09 -1.41 2.36
CA TRP A 154 4.14 -0.92 1.38
C TRP A 154 2.74 -1.39 1.74
N LEU A 155 1.84 -0.45 1.99
CA LEU A 155 0.42 -0.69 2.21
C LEU A 155 -0.35 -0.18 0.99
N LEU A 156 -0.99 -1.07 0.24
CA LEU A 156 -1.58 -0.77 -1.06
C LEU A 156 -3.05 -1.19 -1.10
N ASP A 157 -3.95 -0.23 -1.22
CA ASP A 157 -5.39 -0.49 -1.29
C ASP A 157 -5.83 -0.56 -2.75
N GLU A 158 -6.15 -1.76 -3.25
CA GLU A 158 -6.55 -2.06 -4.62
C GLU A 158 -5.56 -1.52 -5.68
N PRO A 159 -4.24 -1.85 -5.62
CA PRO A 159 -3.23 -1.26 -6.49
C PRO A 159 -3.48 -1.54 -7.97
N PHE A 160 -4.13 -2.62 -8.33
CA PHE A 160 -4.34 -3.06 -9.71
C PHE A 160 -5.58 -2.46 -10.39
N THR A 161 -6.41 -1.70 -9.66
CA THR A 161 -7.62 -1.07 -10.22
C THR A 161 -7.27 -0.15 -11.38
N ALA A 162 -7.95 -0.34 -12.50
CA ALA A 162 -7.75 0.38 -13.78
C ALA A 162 -6.34 0.22 -14.40
N ILE A 163 -5.57 -0.78 -13.99
CA ILE A 163 -4.29 -1.14 -14.57
C ILE A 163 -4.50 -2.30 -15.56
N ASP A 164 -3.86 -2.24 -16.70
CA ASP A 164 -3.88 -3.32 -17.70
C ASP A 164 -2.99 -4.50 -17.27
N LYS A 165 -3.18 -5.65 -17.92
CA LYS A 165 -2.48 -6.89 -17.56
C LYS A 165 -0.97 -6.71 -17.49
N LYS A 166 -0.36 -6.01 -18.46
CA LYS A 166 1.08 -5.78 -18.48
C LYS A 166 1.53 -4.94 -17.29
N GLY A 167 0.79 -3.89 -16.94
CA GLY A 167 1.09 -3.06 -15.76
C GLY A 167 0.94 -3.83 -14.45
N VAL A 168 0.00 -4.77 -14.37
CA VAL A 168 -0.13 -5.68 -13.21
C VAL A 168 1.11 -6.55 -13.09
N GLU A 169 1.56 -7.19 -14.19
CA GLU A 169 2.78 -8.00 -14.22
C GLU A 169 4.03 -7.20 -13.80
N GLU A 170 4.16 -5.96 -14.27
CA GLU A 170 5.26 -5.05 -13.87
C GLU A 170 5.22 -4.72 -12.35
N LEU A 171 4.03 -4.50 -11.78
CA LEU A 171 3.86 -4.27 -10.35
C LEU A 171 4.18 -5.52 -9.53
N GLU A 172 3.74 -6.69 -9.96
CA GLU A 172 4.04 -7.97 -9.29
C GLU A 172 5.55 -8.23 -9.25
N HIS A 173 6.27 -7.99 -10.34
CA HIS A 173 7.74 -8.07 -10.35
C HIS A 173 8.36 -7.09 -9.36
N LEU A 174 7.86 -5.86 -9.30
CA LEU A 174 8.36 -4.85 -8.36
C LEU A 174 8.11 -5.27 -6.89
N PHE A 175 6.95 -5.88 -6.60
CA PHE A 175 6.66 -6.39 -5.25
C PHE A 175 7.61 -7.53 -4.86
N LEU A 176 7.88 -8.46 -5.78
CA LEU A 176 8.85 -9.54 -5.57
C LEU A 176 10.27 -9.01 -5.32
N GLU A 177 10.69 -8.00 -6.09
CA GLU A 177 12.00 -7.37 -5.88
C GLU A 177 12.07 -6.63 -4.55
N HIS A 178 11.00 -5.96 -4.14
CA HIS A 178 10.93 -5.29 -2.86
C HIS A 178 11.01 -6.28 -1.69
N ALA A 179 10.26 -7.37 -1.76
CA ALA A 179 10.30 -8.46 -0.78
C ALA A 179 11.70 -9.09 -0.68
N LYS A 180 12.35 -9.39 -1.82
CA LYS A 180 13.74 -9.90 -1.86
C LYS A 180 14.76 -8.98 -1.19
N ARG A 181 14.51 -7.67 -1.18
CA ARG A 181 15.36 -6.67 -0.50
C ARG A 181 15.03 -6.51 0.98
N GLY A 182 14.16 -7.36 1.54
CA GLY A 182 13.78 -7.35 2.96
C GLY A 182 12.64 -6.37 3.29
N GLY A 183 11.97 -5.81 2.29
CA GLY A 183 10.71 -5.09 2.50
C GLY A 183 9.52 -6.05 2.66
N CYS A 184 8.34 -5.51 2.95
CA CYS A 184 7.08 -6.25 2.89
C CYS A 184 6.02 -5.46 2.12
N VAL A 185 5.11 -6.18 1.47
CA VAL A 185 3.98 -5.62 0.75
C VAL A 185 2.69 -6.17 1.34
N ILE A 186 1.80 -5.29 1.76
CA ILE A 186 0.47 -5.64 2.25
C ILE A 186 -0.53 -4.97 1.31
N LEU A 187 -1.35 -5.78 0.65
CA LEU A 187 -2.30 -5.24 -0.33
C LEU A 187 -3.70 -5.84 -0.19
N THR A 188 -4.67 -5.08 -0.68
CA THR A 188 -6.01 -5.60 -0.99
C THR A 188 -6.12 -5.71 -2.50
N THR A 189 -6.78 -6.73 -2.99
CA THR A 189 -7.13 -6.86 -4.41
C THR A 189 -8.25 -7.87 -4.61
N HIS A 190 -9.05 -7.66 -5.66
CA HIS A 190 -10.02 -8.62 -6.17
C HIS A 190 -9.53 -9.29 -7.47
N GLN A 191 -8.35 -8.91 -7.94
CA GLN A 191 -7.75 -9.50 -9.15
C GLN A 191 -6.81 -10.63 -8.75
N ASP A 192 -6.81 -11.68 -9.57
CA ASP A 192 -5.82 -12.75 -9.45
C ASP A 192 -4.45 -12.21 -9.88
N MET A 193 -3.44 -12.55 -9.10
CA MET A 193 -2.04 -12.27 -9.41
C MET A 193 -1.49 -13.41 -10.26
N GLY A 194 -0.88 -13.06 -11.42
CA GLY A 194 -0.42 -14.05 -12.39
C GLY A 194 0.99 -14.58 -12.12
N ILE A 195 1.83 -13.78 -11.45
CA ILE A 195 3.25 -14.06 -11.20
C ILE A 195 3.48 -14.42 -9.72
N ILE A 196 2.76 -13.76 -8.79
CA ILE A 196 2.84 -14.04 -7.36
C ILE A 196 1.86 -15.18 -7.06
N HIS A 197 2.39 -16.40 -6.97
CA HIS A 197 1.61 -17.59 -6.68
C HIS A 197 1.36 -17.79 -5.18
N ASP A 198 0.40 -18.66 -4.86
CA ASP A 198 -0.05 -18.93 -3.47
C ASP A 198 1.04 -19.46 -2.52
N ASP A 199 2.15 -19.98 -3.04
CA ASP A 199 3.32 -20.41 -2.25
C ASP A 199 4.16 -19.23 -1.71
N ILE A 200 4.05 -18.06 -2.35
CA ILE A 200 4.74 -16.82 -1.96
C ILE A 200 3.78 -15.85 -1.28
N LEU A 201 2.50 -15.92 -1.64
CA LEU A 201 1.45 -15.01 -1.17
C LEU A 201 0.82 -15.53 0.12
N ARG A 202 1.01 -14.81 1.18
CA ARG A 202 0.27 -15.06 2.43
C ARG A 202 -1.07 -14.34 2.39
N LYS A 203 -2.14 -15.00 2.82
CA LYS A 203 -3.49 -14.44 2.89
C LYS A 203 -3.93 -14.21 4.32
N ILE A 204 -4.54 -13.06 4.58
CA ILE A 204 -5.24 -12.71 5.82
C ILE A 204 -6.70 -12.51 5.45
N SER A 205 -7.57 -13.43 5.86
CA SER A 205 -8.99 -13.41 5.50
C SER A 205 -9.80 -12.66 6.57
N LEU A 206 -10.59 -11.68 6.12
CA LEU A 206 -11.58 -10.99 6.94
C LEU A 206 -12.97 -11.55 6.60
N GLU A 207 -13.66 -12.07 7.61
CA GLU A 207 -15.01 -12.60 7.49
C GLU A 207 -16.06 -11.59 7.97
N TYR A 208 -17.27 -11.64 7.38
CA TYR A 208 -18.38 -10.92 7.96
C TYR A 208 -18.73 -11.47 9.33
N ARG A 209 -18.79 -10.59 10.33
CA ARG A 209 -19.44 -10.92 11.60
C ARG A 209 -20.84 -10.34 11.58
N PHE A 210 -21.83 -11.22 11.45
CA PHE A 210 -23.23 -10.86 11.69
C PHE A 210 -23.42 -10.81 13.22
N VAL A 211 -23.76 -9.65 13.71
CA VAL A 211 -24.26 -9.48 15.10
C VAL A 211 -25.78 -9.51 15.06
#